data_cf6b9fb04cabb845dff9ef0f4d809e52
#
_entry.id   cf6b9fb04cabb845dff9ef0f4d809e52
#
_cell.length_a   1.000
_cell.length_b   1.000
_cell.length_c   1.000
_cell.angle_alpha   90.00
_cell.angle_beta   90.00
_cell.angle_gamma   90.00
#
_symmetry.space_group_name_H-M   'P 1'
#
loop_
_entity.id
_entity.type
_entity.pdbx_description
1 polymer ?
#
loop_
_entity_poly.entity_id
_entity_poly.type
_entity_poly.pdbx_seq_one_letter_code
_entity_poly.pdbx_strand_id
1 'polypeptide(L)'
;AFDHFLESFIHGNKRRYKVNLDNTLDAVISKGYEQYYIPRVNSLYVFISQKNGVYYPSLSLTTENSLFIQRYFTDERKISCLYSVLNHERIRNLALKPVAVKEEYLYTFTHVSAGKIYYYSATRSELEQHAQLKALFFGFGSRRDSWRCFKLQLMPSHTEDAYIPLSLPNSLGKDIEKLNKPPSPRVEGAIKDVKYLMLLTQVGNKHEQQHYQQYEFDKALANKLKLFGHSKHASPPELNTVPLEYVNLRSNKRYLYKTSVVINTRDSVLHGHTRDFSVFGLQLECNQEVNFKKGDIVSLSFPDLQKITKSYSLSLIQYEVMAVSKSLTTINLKAHVEKKSPHTGVDFFTLLIDSNKQKLKIAEESPKVPGLSTALRNMVTKTLCQFPIYLHKSMAHFEIGAMGLGLYPSPLHVILQNFSLLNTKTDLSNIITKAHIADVITPNIKERSRQDSPLEFSLVINFDPKKENIADAITSQCILGTDCSEFKQQVSKGLKSELVFIMRLYISRTGRLDTDYLASELKYVSQYAIHKAKDLEDALWSVSGVGDIIDVSDEALVHLSLNQQQVEQMSRRKLIWLNRLR
;
A
#
# COMPACT_ATOMS: atom_id res chain seq x y z
N ALA A 1 30.86 46.22 -15.52
CA ALA A 1 30.69 46.04 -16.98
C ALA A 1 30.60 44.55 -17.36
N PHE A 2 31.48 43.67 -16.83
CA PHE A 2 31.49 42.25 -17.17
C PHE A 2 30.28 41.50 -16.58
N ASP A 3 29.88 41.79 -15.36
CA ASP A 3 28.70 41.17 -14.73
C ASP A 3 27.41 41.57 -15.44
N HIS A 4 27.31 42.82 -15.87
CA HIS A 4 26.15 43.28 -16.65
C HIS A 4 26.12 42.66 -18.07
N PHE A 5 27.30 42.42 -18.65
CA PHE A 5 27.41 41.68 -19.93
C PHE A 5 27.00 40.21 -19.75
N LEU A 6 27.46 39.56 -18.69
CA LEU A 6 27.11 38.18 -18.37
C LEU A 6 25.61 38.02 -18.07
N GLU A 7 25.03 38.94 -17.30
CA GLU A 7 23.57 38.95 -17.06
C GLU A 7 22.76 39.19 -18.35
N SER A 8 23.21 40.14 -19.18
CA SER A 8 22.59 40.40 -20.50
C SER A 8 22.74 39.20 -21.44
N PHE A 9 23.91 38.55 -21.46
CA PHE A 9 24.17 37.35 -22.26
C PHE A 9 23.35 36.15 -21.78
N ILE A 10 23.27 35.93 -20.47
CA ILE A 10 22.45 34.89 -19.87
C ILE A 10 20.95 35.16 -20.13
N HIS A 11 20.49 36.42 -20.01
CA HIS A 11 19.11 36.80 -20.29
C HIS A 11 18.75 36.69 -21.80
N GLY A 12 19.68 37.07 -22.66
CA GLY A 12 19.52 36.93 -24.10
C GLY A 12 19.53 35.50 -24.61
N ASN A 13 20.31 34.63 -23.96
CA ASN A 13 20.39 33.22 -24.31
C ASN A 13 19.37 32.32 -23.57
N LYS A 14 18.80 32.75 -22.44
CA LYS A 14 17.66 32.04 -21.81
C LYS A 14 16.49 31.83 -22.78
N ARG A 15 16.31 32.70 -23.77
CA ARG A 15 15.27 32.54 -24.81
C ARG A 15 15.65 31.56 -25.92
N ARG A 16 16.94 31.22 -26.09
CA ARG A 16 17.45 30.34 -27.16
C ARG A 16 17.61 28.88 -26.72
N TYR A 17 17.86 28.63 -25.46
CA TYR A 17 17.96 27.25 -24.93
C TYR A 17 16.69 26.92 -24.16
N LYS A 18 15.74 26.26 -24.83
CA LYS A 18 14.65 25.60 -24.13
C LYS A 18 15.27 24.49 -23.26
N VAL A 19 15.23 24.67 -21.93
CA VAL A 19 15.56 23.58 -21.02
C VAL A 19 14.54 22.47 -21.26
N ASN A 20 15.04 21.27 -21.57
CA ASN A 20 14.16 20.12 -21.69
C ASN A 20 13.70 19.73 -20.28
N LEU A 21 12.42 19.91 -20.02
CA LEU A 21 11.77 19.60 -18.74
C LEU A 21 11.04 18.25 -18.77
N ASP A 22 10.99 17.57 -19.91
CA ASP A 22 10.12 16.41 -20.09
C ASP A 22 10.43 15.30 -19.08
N ASN A 23 11.71 14.96 -18.90
CA ASN A 23 12.13 13.97 -17.89
C ASN A 23 11.70 14.36 -16.46
N THR A 24 11.74 15.67 -16.13
CA THR A 24 11.35 16.14 -14.80
C THR A 24 9.84 16.11 -14.62
N LEU A 25 9.09 16.46 -15.66
CA LEU A 25 7.62 16.36 -15.68
C LEU A 25 7.18 14.91 -15.49
N ASP A 26 7.77 13.98 -16.25
CA ASP A 26 7.48 12.55 -16.15
C ASP A 26 7.83 11.99 -14.77
N ALA A 27 8.95 12.43 -14.20
CA ALA A 27 9.35 12.03 -12.85
C ALA A 27 8.37 12.53 -11.78
N VAL A 28 7.88 13.77 -11.88
CA VAL A 28 6.88 14.34 -10.95
C VAL A 28 5.56 13.61 -11.08
N ILE A 29 5.09 13.36 -12.31
CA ILE A 29 3.88 12.58 -12.58
C ILE A 29 3.99 11.20 -11.94
N SER A 30 5.07 10.48 -12.23
CA SER A 30 5.29 9.13 -11.70
C SER A 30 5.33 9.11 -10.18
N LYS A 31 6.06 10.02 -9.54
CA LYS A 31 6.13 10.15 -8.09
C LYS A 31 4.78 10.55 -7.45
N GLY A 32 4.02 11.40 -8.13
CA GLY A 32 2.70 11.81 -7.66
C GLY A 32 1.72 10.63 -7.67
N TYR A 33 1.66 9.90 -8.76
CA TYR A 33 0.82 8.70 -8.87
C TYR A 33 1.27 7.58 -7.93
N GLU A 34 2.58 7.36 -7.79
CA GLU A 34 3.15 6.43 -6.81
C GLU A 34 2.66 6.73 -5.38
N GLN A 35 2.70 8.02 -4.99
CA GLN A 35 2.29 8.45 -3.67
C GLN A 35 0.79 8.23 -3.39
N TYR A 36 -0.05 8.25 -4.41
CA TYR A 36 -1.45 7.86 -4.29
C TYR A 36 -1.64 6.35 -4.18
N TYR A 37 -0.89 5.58 -4.96
CA TYR A 37 -1.11 4.16 -5.14
C TYR A 37 -0.51 3.31 -4.03
N ILE A 38 0.79 3.39 -3.78
CA ILE A 38 1.49 2.45 -2.88
C ILE A 38 0.88 2.41 -1.47
N PRO A 39 0.50 3.55 -0.83
CA PRO A 39 -0.14 3.50 0.49
C PRO A 39 -1.51 2.82 0.50
N ARG A 40 -2.18 2.74 -0.65
CA ARG A 40 -3.56 2.28 -0.80
C ARG A 40 -3.69 0.87 -1.38
N VAL A 41 -2.59 0.24 -1.74
CA VAL A 41 -2.59 -1.15 -2.22
C VAL A 41 -3.14 -2.08 -1.14
N ASN A 42 -4.03 -2.98 -1.55
CA ASN A 42 -4.62 -4.01 -0.68
C ASN A 42 -3.75 -5.28 -0.60
N SER A 43 -2.44 -5.10 -0.68
CA SER A 43 -1.45 -6.19 -0.67
C SER A 43 -0.35 -5.89 0.32
N LEU A 44 0.15 -6.92 1.01
CA LEU A 44 1.35 -6.83 1.82
C LEU A 44 2.56 -7.15 0.93
N TYR A 45 3.53 -6.25 0.92
CA TYR A 45 4.81 -6.45 0.24
C TYR A 45 5.78 -7.18 1.17
N VAL A 46 6.24 -8.36 0.75
CA VAL A 46 7.21 -9.17 1.49
C VAL A 46 8.42 -9.44 0.63
N PHE A 47 9.59 -9.03 1.08
CA PHE A 47 10.84 -9.25 0.37
C PHE A 47 11.43 -10.60 0.79
N ILE A 48 11.73 -11.40 -0.21
CA ILE A 48 12.24 -12.74 -0.06
C ILE A 48 13.74 -12.72 -0.30
N SER A 49 14.49 -13.07 0.73
CA SER A 49 15.94 -13.24 0.67
C SER A 49 16.32 -14.69 0.42
N GLN A 50 17.53 -14.88 -0.13
CA GLN A 50 18.12 -16.19 -0.29
C GLN A 50 19.48 -16.25 0.37
N LYS A 51 19.68 -17.23 1.25
CA LYS A 51 20.97 -17.49 1.88
C LYS A 51 21.26 -18.98 1.87
N ASN A 52 22.44 -19.36 1.41
CA ASN A 52 22.85 -20.78 1.30
C ASN A 52 21.83 -21.65 0.53
N GLY A 53 21.23 -21.10 -0.53
CA GLY A 53 20.21 -21.80 -1.32
C GLY A 53 18.79 -21.81 -0.71
N VAL A 54 18.61 -21.35 0.53
CA VAL A 54 17.33 -21.34 1.23
C VAL A 54 16.63 -19.97 1.07
N TYR A 55 15.39 -19.97 0.60
CA TYR A 55 14.53 -18.79 0.54
C TYR A 55 13.79 -18.58 1.85
N TYR A 56 13.68 -17.32 2.25
CA TYR A 56 12.92 -16.92 3.44
C TYR A 56 12.45 -15.46 3.37
N PRO A 57 11.30 -15.11 3.99
CA PRO A 57 10.86 -13.74 4.13
C PRO A 57 11.76 -12.99 5.11
N SER A 58 12.39 -11.90 4.67
CA SER A 58 13.35 -11.13 5.48
C SER A 58 12.84 -9.75 5.87
N LEU A 59 12.13 -9.08 4.95
CA LEU A 59 11.63 -7.73 5.13
C LEU A 59 10.16 -7.68 4.71
N SER A 60 9.37 -6.84 5.34
CA SER A 60 8.02 -6.49 4.87
C SER A 60 7.84 -4.98 4.88
N LEU A 61 7.26 -4.44 3.80
CA LEU A 61 6.86 -3.04 3.72
C LEU A 61 5.36 -2.94 3.98
N THR A 62 4.99 -2.28 5.07
CA THR A 62 3.59 -2.13 5.47
C THR A 62 3.03 -0.77 5.08
N THR A 63 1.82 -0.78 4.56
CA THR A 63 1.05 0.39 4.17
C THR A 63 -0.18 0.54 5.06
N GLU A 64 -0.92 1.63 4.92
CA GLU A 64 -2.17 1.84 5.66
C GLU A 64 -3.17 0.68 5.45
N ASN A 65 -3.31 0.22 4.19
CA ASN A 65 -4.25 -0.84 3.84
C ASN A 65 -3.70 -2.25 4.10
N SER A 66 -2.38 -2.46 4.10
CA SER A 66 -1.80 -3.80 4.30
C SER A 66 -1.52 -4.16 5.75
N LEU A 67 -1.64 -3.20 6.67
CA LEU A 67 -1.35 -3.43 8.09
C LEU A 67 -2.22 -4.53 8.70
N PHE A 68 -3.47 -4.69 8.23
CA PHE A 68 -4.35 -5.76 8.71
C PHE A 68 -3.83 -7.15 8.30
N ILE A 69 -3.21 -7.29 7.10
CA ILE A 69 -2.59 -8.54 6.65
C ILE A 69 -1.38 -8.88 7.52
N GLN A 70 -0.53 -7.88 7.80
CA GLN A 70 0.62 -8.04 8.69
C GLN A 70 0.19 -8.51 10.08
N ARG A 71 -0.88 -7.90 10.64
CA ARG A 71 -1.43 -8.28 11.95
C ARG A 71 -2.05 -9.68 11.94
N TYR A 72 -2.72 -10.06 10.86
CA TYR A 72 -3.28 -11.41 10.72
C TYR A 72 -2.22 -12.49 10.81
N PHE A 73 -1.02 -12.24 10.25
CA PHE A 73 0.13 -13.16 10.31
C PHE A 73 1.06 -12.90 11.50
N THR A 74 0.59 -12.26 12.54
CA THR A 74 1.35 -12.00 13.76
C THR A 74 0.71 -12.73 14.93
N ASP A 75 1.50 -13.52 15.68
CA ASP A 75 1.02 -14.28 16.82
C ASP A 75 0.87 -13.41 18.08
N GLU A 76 0.41 -14.03 19.17
CA GLU A 76 0.19 -13.37 20.47
C GLU A 76 1.47 -12.78 21.07
N ARG A 77 2.64 -13.33 20.70
CA ARG A 77 3.96 -12.86 21.11
C ARG A 77 4.52 -11.76 20.21
N LYS A 78 3.72 -11.26 19.26
CA LYS A 78 4.12 -10.31 18.22
C LYS A 78 5.17 -10.87 17.25
N ILE A 79 5.27 -12.19 17.13
CA ILE A 79 6.16 -12.86 16.17
C ILE A 79 5.38 -13.12 14.88
N SER A 80 6.01 -12.85 13.74
CA SER A 80 5.38 -13.10 12.44
C SER A 80 5.32 -14.59 12.11
N CYS A 81 4.14 -15.07 11.70
CA CYS A 81 3.94 -16.42 11.17
C CYS A 81 4.32 -16.54 9.70
N LEU A 82 4.65 -15.42 9.01
CA LEU A 82 4.95 -15.41 7.59
C LEU A 82 6.11 -16.33 7.21
N TYR A 83 7.04 -16.57 8.10
CA TYR A 83 8.11 -17.52 7.87
C TYR A 83 7.60 -18.96 7.64
N SER A 84 6.58 -19.40 8.39
CA SER A 84 5.96 -20.72 8.20
C SER A 84 5.03 -20.75 6.97
N VAL A 85 4.38 -19.63 6.68
CA VAL A 85 3.46 -19.48 5.55
C VAL A 85 4.21 -19.42 4.22
N LEU A 86 5.28 -18.61 4.17
CA LEU A 86 6.16 -18.44 3.01
C LEU A 86 7.45 -19.23 3.26
N ASN A 87 7.31 -20.54 3.43
CA ASN A 87 8.46 -21.43 3.64
C ASN A 87 9.26 -21.64 2.35
N HIS A 88 10.46 -22.18 2.49
CA HIS A 88 11.38 -22.41 1.38
C HIS A 88 10.74 -23.16 0.21
N GLU A 89 10.04 -24.24 0.48
CA GLU A 89 9.46 -25.11 -0.57
C GLU A 89 8.37 -24.37 -1.37
N ARG A 90 7.47 -23.63 -0.71
CA ARG A 90 6.45 -22.83 -1.37
C ARG A 90 7.06 -21.74 -2.26
N ILE A 91 8.06 -21.02 -1.75
CA ILE A 91 8.75 -19.98 -2.52
C ILE A 91 9.52 -20.59 -3.69
N ARG A 92 10.24 -21.69 -3.47
CA ARG A 92 10.97 -22.40 -4.51
C ARG A 92 10.04 -22.87 -5.62
N ASN A 93 8.91 -23.49 -5.27
CA ASN A 93 7.94 -23.96 -6.24
C ASN A 93 7.37 -22.82 -7.09
N LEU A 94 7.09 -21.65 -6.48
CA LEU A 94 6.69 -20.45 -7.21
C LEU A 94 7.82 -19.90 -8.09
N ALA A 95 9.05 -19.88 -7.60
CA ALA A 95 10.20 -19.37 -8.34
C ALA A 95 10.50 -20.19 -9.60
N LEU A 96 10.21 -21.49 -9.59
CA LEU A 96 10.39 -22.39 -10.73
C LEU A 96 9.29 -22.23 -11.80
N LYS A 97 8.13 -21.64 -11.46
CA LYS A 97 7.07 -21.36 -12.45
C LYS A 97 7.56 -20.32 -13.48
N PRO A 98 7.08 -20.35 -14.74
CA PRO A 98 7.32 -19.28 -15.72
C PRO A 98 6.86 -17.92 -15.19
N VAL A 99 7.51 -16.84 -15.62
CA VAL A 99 7.25 -15.47 -15.10
C VAL A 99 5.79 -15.07 -15.16
N ALA A 100 5.07 -15.42 -16.24
CA ALA A 100 3.64 -15.12 -16.40
C ALA A 100 2.72 -15.91 -15.46
N VAL A 101 3.23 -16.86 -14.69
CA VAL A 101 2.44 -17.81 -13.87
C VAL A 101 3.02 -17.96 -12.46
N LYS A 102 3.87 -17.03 -12.03
CA LYS A 102 4.40 -17.03 -10.65
C LYS A 102 3.34 -16.58 -9.65
N GLU A 103 2.18 -17.22 -9.72
CA GLU A 103 1.02 -16.96 -8.88
C GLU A 103 0.57 -18.26 -8.20
N GLU A 104 0.00 -18.12 -7.01
CA GLU A 104 -0.57 -19.22 -6.23
C GLU A 104 -1.65 -18.70 -5.28
N TYR A 105 -2.62 -19.55 -4.93
CA TYR A 105 -3.60 -19.22 -3.91
C TYR A 105 -3.24 -19.89 -2.60
N LEU A 106 -3.32 -19.11 -1.53
CA LEU A 106 -3.03 -19.53 -0.17
C LEU A 106 -4.30 -19.42 0.68
N TYR A 107 -4.71 -20.51 1.29
CA TYR A 107 -5.83 -20.56 2.22
C TYR A 107 -5.31 -20.70 3.63
N THR A 108 -5.86 -19.91 4.55
CA THR A 108 -5.40 -19.88 5.93
C THR A 108 -6.56 -19.78 6.91
N PHE A 109 -6.38 -20.36 8.10
CA PHE A 109 -7.28 -20.19 9.23
C PHE A 109 -6.55 -20.47 10.55
N THR A 110 -7.18 -20.06 11.65
CA THR A 110 -6.71 -20.41 12.98
C THR A 110 -7.74 -21.29 13.71
N HIS A 111 -7.29 -22.12 14.62
CA HIS A 111 -8.13 -22.94 15.47
C HIS A 111 -7.66 -22.85 16.91
N VAL A 112 -8.57 -22.55 17.83
CA VAL A 112 -8.29 -22.51 19.26
C VAL A 112 -8.65 -23.87 19.86
N SER A 113 -7.69 -24.50 20.54
CA SER A 113 -7.90 -25.73 21.27
C SER A 113 -7.08 -25.73 22.56
N ALA A 114 -7.68 -26.09 23.68
CA ALA A 114 -7.06 -26.10 25.01
C ALA A 114 -6.34 -24.76 25.33
N GLY A 115 -6.94 -23.62 25.02
CA GLY A 115 -6.37 -22.28 25.28
C GLY A 115 -5.17 -21.90 24.40
N LYS A 116 -4.86 -22.69 23.35
CA LYS A 116 -3.78 -22.42 22.40
C LYS A 116 -4.33 -22.16 21.02
N ILE A 117 -3.74 -21.19 20.31
CA ILE A 117 -4.05 -20.90 18.91
C ILE A 117 -3.13 -21.72 18.03
N TYR A 118 -3.73 -22.44 17.09
CA TYR A 118 -3.06 -23.21 16.05
C TYR A 118 -3.31 -22.54 14.72
N TYR A 119 -2.25 -22.30 13.95
CA TYR A 119 -2.30 -21.69 12.64
C TYR A 119 -2.17 -22.76 11.56
N TYR A 120 -3.03 -22.69 10.55
CA TYR A 120 -3.06 -23.59 9.41
C TYR A 120 -2.97 -22.80 8.13
N SER A 121 -2.19 -23.31 7.17
CA SER A 121 -2.14 -22.75 5.82
C SER A 121 -1.84 -23.85 4.82
N ALA A 122 -2.50 -23.75 3.65
CA ALA A 122 -2.21 -24.60 2.52
C ALA A 122 -2.33 -23.82 1.22
N THR A 123 -1.44 -24.08 0.27
CA THR A 123 -1.59 -23.58 -1.09
C THR A 123 -2.59 -24.45 -1.85
N ARG A 124 -3.13 -23.89 -2.95
CA ARG A 124 -3.98 -24.68 -3.85
C ARG A 124 -3.26 -25.92 -4.35
N SER A 125 -2.02 -25.77 -4.80
CA SER A 125 -1.18 -26.86 -5.29
C SER A 125 -0.96 -27.94 -4.23
N GLU A 126 -0.76 -27.59 -2.96
CA GLU A 126 -0.63 -28.56 -1.85
C GLU A 126 -1.95 -29.33 -1.62
N LEU A 127 -3.09 -28.64 -1.67
CA LEU A 127 -4.40 -29.27 -1.51
C LEU A 127 -4.77 -30.18 -2.68
N GLU A 128 -4.30 -29.88 -3.89
CA GLU A 128 -4.49 -30.74 -5.07
C GLU A 128 -3.64 -32.01 -4.97
N GLN A 129 -2.43 -31.93 -4.42
CA GLN A 129 -1.60 -33.10 -4.13
C GLN A 129 -2.21 -34.00 -3.03
N HIS A 130 -3.00 -33.43 -2.13
CA HIS A 130 -3.65 -34.12 -1.01
C HIS A 130 -5.18 -34.09 -1.13
N ALA A 131 -5.72 -34.58 -2.26
CA ALA A 131 -7.14 -34.48 -2.60
C ALA A 131 -8.10 -34.97 -1.50
N GLN A 132 -7.74 -36.02 -0.77
CA GLN A 132 -8.53 -36.55 0.36
C GLN A 132 -8.63 -35.57 1.54
N LEU A 133 -7.63 -34.68 1.70
CA LEU A 133 -7.59 -33.70 2.78
C LEU A 133 -8.15 -32.33 2.34
N LYS A 134 -8.35 -32.14 1.05
CA LYS A 134 -8.88 -30.88 0.48
C LYS A 134 -10.27 -30.57 1.05
N ALA A 135 -11.19 -31.54 1.02
CA ALA A 135 -12.53 -31.37 1.59
C ALA A 135 -12.50 -31.10 3.09
N LEU A 136 -11.64 -31.80 3.81
CA LEU A 136 -11.43 -31.58 5.24
C LEU A 136 -10.89 -30.17 5.52
N PHE A 137 -9.86 -29.73 4.80
CA PHE A 137 -9.24 -28.41 4.99
C PHE A 137 -10.24 -27.28 4.72
N PHE A 138 -10.94 -27.34 3.59
CA PHE A 138 -11.95 -26.34 3.22
C PHE A 138 -13.16 -26.38 4.16
N GLY A 139 -13.76 -27.55 4.36
CA GLY A 139 -14.96 -27.70 5.18
C GLY A 139 -14.73 -27.33 6.66
N PHE A 140 -13.59 -27.69 7.24
CA PHE A 140 -13.26 -27.36 8.62
C PHE A 140 -12.81 -25.89 8.76
N GLY A 141 -11.89 -25.45 7.87
CA GLY A 141 -11.27 -24.11 7.96
C GLY A 141 -12.23 -22.99 7.64
N SER A 142 -13.05 -23.13 6.57
CA SER A 142 -13.98 -22.09 6.15
C SER A 142 -15.09 -21.77 7.16
N ARG A 143 -15.36 -22.67 8.12
CA ARG A 143 -16.28 -22.41 9.23
C ARG A 143 -15.68 -21.56 10.35
N ARG A 144 -14.42 -21.12 10.21
CA ARG A 144 -13.72 -20.25 11.18
C ARG A 144 -13.80 -18.80 10.73
N ASP A 145 -14.02 -17.88 11.66
CA ASP A 145 -14.03 -16.43 11.37
C ASP A 145 -12.66 -15.93 10.87
N SER A 146 -11.61 -16.65 11.27
CA SER A 146 -10.23 -16.39 10.84
C SER A 146 -9.91 -16.89 9.42
N TRP A 147 -10.84 -17.53 8.72
CA TRP A 147 -10.62 -17.97 7.34
C TRP A 147 -10.26 -16.79 6.43
N ARG A 148 -9.19 -16.99 5.65
CA ARG A 148 -8.77 -16.02 4.61
C ARG A 148 -8.22 -16.76 3.41
N CYS A 149 -8.46 -16.16 2.22
CA CYS A 149 -7.84 -16.55 0.97
C CYS A 149 -6.95 -15.40 0.48
N PHE A 150 -5.71 -15.74 0.14
CA PHE A 150 -4.74 -14.79 -0.40
C PHE A 150 -4.27 -15.25 -1.78
N LYS A 151 -4.08 -14.28 -2.68
CA LYS A 151 -3.32 -14.47 -3.90
C LYS A 151 -1.88 -14.11 -3.63
N LEU A 152 -0.96 -15.03 -3.93
CA LEU A 152 0.48 -14.84 -3.87
C LEU A 152 1.00 -14.55 -5.27
N GLN A 153 1.78 -13.49 -5.43
CA GLN A 153 2.44 -13.16 -6.68
C GLN A 153 3.92 -12.92 -6.40
N LEU A 154 4.80 -13.67 -7.08
CA LEU A 154 6.26 -13.62 -6.87
C LEU A 154 6.93 -12.97 -8.07
N MET A 155 7.62 -11.84 -7.84
CA MET A 155 8.38 -11.13 -8.88
C MET A 155 9.86 -11.10 -8.53
N PRO A 156 10.75 -11.21 -9.54
CA PRO A 156 12.16 -10.90 -9.36
C PRO A 156 12.31 -9.47 -8.84
N SER A 157 13.24 -9.25 -7.93
CA SER A 157 13.56 -7.94 -7.39
C SER A 157 15.07 -7.77 -7.33
N HIS A 158 15.56 -6.65 -7.81
CA HIS A 158 16.98 -6.36 -7.90
C HIS A 158 17.36 -5.29 -6.88
N THR A 159 18.53 -5.47 -6.26
CA THR A 159 19.01 -4.53 -5.22
C THR A 159 19.36 -3.15 -5.80
N GLU A 160 19.69 -3.08 -7.08
CA GLU A 160 19.94 -1.85 -7.83
C GLU A 160 18.70 -0.95 -7.89
N ASP A 161 17.51 -1.55 -7.89
CA ASP A 161 16.22 -0.84 -7.91
C ASP A 161 15.94 -0.08 -6.61
N ALA A 162 16.72 -0.31 -5.56
CA ALA A 162 16.64 0.43 -4.31
C ALA A 162 17.00 1.92 -4.45
N TYR A 163 17.72 2.27 -5.51
CA TYR A 163 18.14 3.61 -5.83
C TYR A 163 17.49 4.13 -7.10
N ILE A 164 16.71 5.20 -6.98
CA ILE A 164 16.16 5.94 -8.10
C ILE A 164 16.68 7.38 -8.00
N PRO A 165 17.60 7.79 -8.90
CA PRO A 165 18.12 9.15 -8.89
C PRO A 165 17.01 10.18 -9.18
N LEU A 166 17.16 11.38 -8.65
CA LEU A 166 16.30 12.49 -9.01
C LEU A 166 16.48 12.85 -10.50
N SER A 167 15.44 13.38 -11.10
CA SER A 167 15.50 13.96 -12.45
C SER A 167 16.27 15.29 -12.53
N LEU A 168 16.73 15.77 -11.36
CA LEU A 168 17.43 17.05 -11.20
C LEU A 168 18.95 16.87 -11.15
N PRO A 169 19.73 17.73 -11.81
CA PRO A 169 21.19 17.68 -11.72
C PRO A 169 21.70 18.13 -10.34
N ASN A 170 22.75 17.48 -9.86
CA ASN A 170 23.36 17.79 -8.54
C ASN A 170 23.89 19.23 -8.44
N SER A 171 24.18 19.86 -9.59
CA SER A 171 24.65 21.26 -9.66
C SER A 171 23.66 22.30 -9.15
N LEU A 172 22.39 21.92 -8.93
CA LEU A 172 21.34 22.84 -8.43
C LEU A 172 21.46 23.16 -6.92
N GLY A 173 22.26 22.42 -6.18
CA GLY A 173 22.53 22.73 -4.78
C GLY A 173 22.77 21.53 -3.89
N LYS A 174 23.32 21.79 -2.70
CA LYS A 174 23.68 20.75 -1.72
C LYS A 174 22.47 19.92 -1.24
N ASP A 175 21.27 20.48 -1.25
CA ASP A 175 20.07 19.74 -0.82
C ASP A 175 19.65 18.70 -1.88
N ILE A 176 19.76 19.06 -3.17
CA ILE A 176 19.55 18.13 -4.28
C ILE A 176 20.60 17.02 -4.25
N GLU A 177 21.85 17.36 -4.05
CA GLU A 177 22.95 16.40 -3.91
C GLU A 177 22.72 15.42 -2.74
N LYS A 178 22.18 15.88 -1.60
CA LYS A 178 21.83 15.01 -0.46
C LYS A 178 20.70 14.05 -0.78
N LEU A 179 19.65 14.56 -1.46
CA LEU A 179 18.50 13.73 -1.86
C LEU A 179 18.86 12.71 -2.95
N ASN A 180 19.88 13.04 -3.75
CA ASN A 180 20.37 12.21 -4.85
C ASN A 180 21.53 11.28 -4.46
N LYS A 181 21.68 10.99 -3.16
CA LYS A 181 22.68 10.03 -2.69
C LYS A 181 22.18 8.60 -2.80
N PRO A 182 23.05 7.66 -3.21
CA PRO A 182 22.72 6.25 -3.20
C PRO A 182 22.43 5.76 -1.77
N PRO A 183 21.79 4.60 -1.61
CA PRO A 183 21.53 3.99 -0.31
C PRO A 183 22.81 3.87 0.54
N SER A 184 22.68 4.02 1.85
CA SER A 184 23.81 3.86 2.75
C SER A 184 24.27 2.40 2.82
N PRO A 185 25.53 2.09 3.18
CA PRO A 185 26.02 0.71 3.35
C PRO A 185 25.17 -0.14 4.31
N ARG A 186 24.47 0.49 5.28
CA ARG A 186 23.52 -0.20 6.18
C ARG A 186 22.27 -0.66 5.44
N VAL A 187 21.75 0.18 4.54
CA VAL A 187 20.59 -0.16 3.69
C VAL A 187 21.00 -1.26 2.71
N GLU A 188 22.14 -1.10 2.02
CA GLU A 188 22.66 -2.11 1.10
C GLU A 188 22.85 -3.45 1.80
N GLY A 189 23.43 -3.45 3.01
CA GLY A 189 23.58 -4.65 3.83
C GLY A 189 22.26 -5.31 4.21
N ALA A 190 21.19 -4.52 4.42
CA ALA A 190 19.87 -5.03 4.77
C ALA A 190 19.14 -5.69 3.58
N ILE A 191 19.41 -5.27 2.34
CA ILE A 191 18.71 -5.74 1.14
C ILE A 191 19.56 -6.69 0.28
N LYS A 192 20.84 -6.85 0.52
CA LYS A 192 21.82 -7.56 -0.35
C LYS A 192 21.41 -8.96 -0.76
N ASP A 193 20.70 -9.68 0.12
CA ASP A 193 20.30 -11.07 -0.09
C ASP A 193 18.89 -11.18 -0.71
N VAL A 194 18.19 -10.06 -0.94
CA VAL A 194 16.85 -10.02 -1.55
C VAL A 194 16.93 -10.49 -2.99
N LYS A 195 16.03 -11.41 -3.37
CA LYS A 195 15.90 -11.97 -4.72
C LYS A 195 14.52 -11.77 -5.33
N TYR A 196 13.49 -11.73 -4.49
CA TYR A 196 12.13 -11.59 -4.96
C TYR A 196 11.34 -10.63 -4.08
N LEU A 197 10.32 -10.03 -4.70
CA LEU A 197 9.20 -9.38 -4.02
C LEU A 197 7.98 -10.30 -4.10
N MET A 198 7.41 -10.66 -2.96
CA MET A 198 6.16 -11.40 -2.84
C MET A 198 5.04 -10.43 -2.47
N LEU A 199 3.97 -10.42 -3.26
CA LEU A 199 2.73 -9.75 -2.91
C LEU A 199 1.74 -10.75 -2.31
N LEU A 200 1.21 -10.41 -1.15
CA LEU A 200 0.11 -11.13 -0.51
C LEU A 200 -1.13 -10.26 -0.59
N THR A 201 -2.06 -10.60 -1.48
CA THR A 201 -3.32 -9.88 -1.66
C THR A 201 -4.47 -10.70 -1.11
N GLN A 202 -5.22 -10.18 -0.15
CA GLN A 202 -6.44 -10.85 0.29
C GLN A 202 -7.48 -10.72 -0.83
N VAL A 203 -7.96 -11.86 -1.34
CA VAL A 203 -8.90 -11.90 -2.47
C VAL A 203 -10.22 -12.57 -2.13
N GLY A 204 -10.29 -13.35 -1.05
CA GLY A 204 -11.51 -13.99 -0.60
C GLY A 204 -12.40 -13.07 0.25
N ASN A 205 -13.70 -13.12 0.03
CA ASN A 205 -14.72 -12.44 0.81
C ASN A 205 -15.63 -13.42 1.56
N LYS A 206 -16.57 -12.90 2.35
CA LYS A 206 -17.49 -13.72 3.16
C LYS A 206 -18.41 -14.61 2.32
N HIS A 207 -18.82 -14.14 1.14
CA HIS A 207 -19.69 -14.91 0.25
C HIS A 207 -18.94 -16.12 -0.34
N GLU A 208 -17.72 -15.91 -0.80
CA GLU A 208 -16.87 -17.00 -1.31
C GLU A 208 -16.51 -17.99 -0.18
N GLN A 209 -16.32 -17.49 1.05
CA GLN A 209 -16.14 -18.34 2.22
C GLN A 209 -17.31 -19.32 2.43
N GLN A 210 -18.57 -18.86 2.21
CA GLN A 210 -19.75 -19.72 2.31
C GLN A 210 -19.75 -20.88 1.31
N HIS A 211 -19.20 -20.68 0.11
CA HIS A 211 -19.05 -21.76 -0.85
C HIS A 211 -18.16 -22.88 -0.31
N TYR A 212 -17.04 -22.53 0.33
CA TYR A 212 -16.16 -23.52 0.96
C TYR A 212 -16.80 -24.22 2.16
N GLN A 213 -17.77 -23.61 2.83
CA GLN A 213 -18.51 -24.26 3.93
C GLN A 213 -19.39 -25.43 3.47
N GLN A 214 -19.69 -25.53 2.17
CA GLN A 214 -20.48 -26.62 1.61
C GLN A 214 -19.70 -27.94 1.50
N TYR A 215 -18.35 -27.90 1.64
CA TYR A 215 -17.55 -29.11 1.65
C TYR A 215 -17.87 -29.96 2.88
N GLU A 216 -18.36 -31.19 2.62
CA GLU A 216 -18.55 -32.22 3.64
C GLU A 216 -17.21 -32.86 4.00
N PHE A 217 -16.99 -33.13 5.24
CA PHE A 217 -15.76 -33.75 5.74
C PHE A 217 -16.01 -34.65 6.95
N ASP A 218 -15.20 -35.69 7.10
CA ASP A 218 -15.20 -36.56 8.27
C ASP A 218 -14.41 -35.91 9.41
N LYS A 219 -15.09 -35.67 10.54
CA LYS A 219 -14.49 -35.11 11.76
C LYS A 219 -13.41 -36.03 12.35
N ALA A 220 -13.48 -37.35 12.15
CA ALA A 220 -12.49 -38.30 12.61
C ALA A 220 -11.10 -38.04 11.99
N LEU A 221 -11.06 -37.43 10.80
CA LEU A 221 -9.84 -37.07 10.10
C LEU A 221 -9.24 -35.74 10.55
N ALA A 222 -9.84 -35.01 11.50
CA ALA A 222 -9.39 -33.67 11.91
C ALA A 222 -7.90 -33.65 12.36
N ASN A 223 -7.39 -34.74 12.94
CA ASN A 223 -5.99 -34.87 13.31
C ASN A 223 -5.03 -34.79 12.11
N LYS A 224 -5.47 -35.13 10.89
CA LYS A 224 -4.66 -35.03 9.67
C LYS A 224 -4.42 -33.58 9.22
N LEU A 225 -5.22 -32.61 9.71
CA LEU A 225 -4.97 -31.19 9.48
C LEU A 225 -3.60 -30.73 9.99
N LYS A 226 -2.99 -31.47 10.91
CA LYS A 226 -1.63 -31.19 11.40
C LYS A 226 -0.59 -31.11 10.27
N LEU A 227 -0.84 -31.75 9.14
CA LEU A 227 0.02 -31.64 7.96
C LEU A 227 0.14 -30.19 7.45
N PHE A 228 -0.93 -29.41 7.57
CA PHE A 228 -1.00 -28.00 7.17
C PHE A 228 -0.79 -27.03 8.34
N GLY A 229 -0.46 -27.56 9.52
CA GLY A 229 -0.20 -26.77 10.71
C GLY A 229 1.17 -26.11 10.67
N HIS A 230 1.26 -24.89 11.20
CA HIS A 230 2.55 -24.22 11.31
C HIS A 230 3.39 -24.87 12.42
N SER A 231 4.62 -25.23 12.08
CA SER A 231 5.60 -25.69 13.06
C SER A 231 6.03 -24.53 13.95
N LYS A 232 6.12 -24.79 15.26
CA LYS A 232 6.70 -23.83 16.20
C LYS A 232 8.21 -23.90 16.09
N HIS A 233 8.83 -22.94 15.46
CA HIS A 233 10.28 -22.79 15.49
C HIS A 233 10.71 -22.22 16.85
N ALA A 234 11.74 -22.79 17.44
CA ALA A 234 12.31 -22.30 18.70
C ALA A 234 12.86 -20.86 18.53
N SER A 235 13.40 -20.55 17.36
CA SER A 235 13.89 -19.21 16.99
C SER A 235 13.62 -18.99 15.51
N PRO A 236 12.42 -18.49 15.14
CA PRO A 236 12.15 -18.15 13.74
C PRO A 236 13.07 -17.00 13.30
N PRO A 237 13.48 -16.96 12.02
CA PRO A 237 14.17 -15.81 11.47
C PRO A 237 13.35 -14.54 11.68
N GLU A 238 14.01 -13.47 12.10
CA GLU A 238 13.32 -12.20 12.35
C GLU A 238 12.88 -11.59 11.02
N LEU A 239 11.57 -11.41 10.85
CA LEU A 239 11.02 -10.59 9.78
C LEU A 239 11.04 -9.13 10.21
N ASN A 240 11.87 -8.32 9.56
CA ASN A 240 11.93 -6.90 9.83
C ASN A 240 10.77 -6.18 9.11
N THR A 241 9.83 -5.66 9.88
CA THR A 241 8.69 -4.90 9.34
C THR A 241 9.04 -3.43 9.25
N VAL A 242 8.93 -2.86 8.06
CA VAL A 242 9.26 -1.47 7.75
C VAL A 242 7.98 -0.74 7.35
N PRO A 243 7.59 0.34 8.04
CA PRO A 243 6.47 1.16 7.62
C PRO A 243 6.82 1.96 6.37
N LEU A 244 5.85 2.14 5.48
CA LEU A 244 5.99 3.01 4.31
C LEU A 244 6.06 4.48 4.74
N GLU A 245 7.11 5.16 4.32
CA GLU A 245 7.33 6.60 4.58
C GLU A 245 7.72 7.30 3.27
N TYR A 246 7.07 8.45 2.96
CA TYR A 246 7.43 9.30 1.82
C TYR A 246 8.36 10.44 2.21
N VAL A 247 8.03 11.10 3.29
CA VAL A 247 8.86 12.15 3.88
C VAL A 247 9.07 11.80 5.33
N ASN A 248 10.28 11.95 5.79
CA ASN A 248 10.56 11.83 7.23
C ASN A 248 9.98 13.08 7.89
N LEU A 249 8.65 13.08 8.12
CA LEU A 249 7.89 14.19 8.69
C LEU A 249 8.38 14.59 10.10
N ARG A 250 9.30 13.78 10.65
CA ARG A 250 9.81 13.97 12.00
C ARG A 250 11.23 14.50 11.96
N SER A 251 11.35 15.79 11.95
CA SER A 251 12.64 16.48 12.10
C SER A 251 13.30 16.21 13.46
N ASN A 252 12.53 15.77 14.46
CA ASN A 252 12.99 15.62 15.84
C ASN A 252 12.62 14.25 16.42
N LYS A 253 13.57 13.65 17.16
CA LYS A 253 13.37 12.43 17.93
C LYS A 253 12.28 12.64 18.98
N ARG A 254 11.43 11.63 19.19
CA ARG A 254 10.45 11.60 20.26
C ARG A 254 10.95 10.77 21.43
N TYR A 255 10.58 11.18 22.62
CA TYR A 255 10.98 10.54 23.86
C TYR A 255 9.76 10.18 24.70
N LEU A 256 9.78 8.98 25.28
CA LEU A 256 8.75 8.55 26.23
C LEU A 256 8.92 9.34 27.54
N TYR A 257 7.89 10.05 27.90
CA TYR A 257 7.84 10.72 29.19
C TYR A 257 6.39 10.95 29.59
N LYS A 258 6.01 10.43 30.75
CA LYS A 258 4.65 10.55 31.26
C LYS A 258 4.61 11.68 32.30
N THR A 259 3.91 12.76 32.00
CA THR A 259 3.63 13.86 32.91
C THR A 259 2.20 14.31 32.77
N SER A 260 1.62 14.84 33.84
CA SER A 260 0.25 15.37 33.80
C SER A 260 0.16 16.61 32.91
N VAL A 261 -0.95 16.70 32.18
CA VAL A 261 -1.27 17.83 31.31
C VAL A 261 -2.68 18.28 31.54
N VAL A 262 -2.87 19.59 31.67
CA VAL A 262 -4.17 20.24 31.68
C VAL A 262 -4.37 20.90 30.32
N ILE A 263 -5.44 20.56 29.63
CA ILE A 263 -5.80 21.07 28.31
C ILE A 263 -6.93 22.07 28.50
N ASN A 264 -6.66 23.34 28.28
CA ASN A 264 -7.64 24.39 28.37
C ASN A 264 -8.19 24.69 26.97
N THR A 265 -9.50 24.58 26.83
CA THR A 265 -10.25 24.98 25.65
C THR A 265 -11.11 26.19 26.00
N ARG A 266 -11.82 26.76 25.02
CA ARG A 266 -12.73 27.88 25.28
C ARG A 266 -13.87 27.50 26.22
N ASP A 267 -14.32 26.23 26.17
CA ASP A 267 -15.56 25.78 26.82
C ASP A 267 -15.30 24.78 27.96
N SER A 268 -14.09 24.23 28.09
CA SER A 268 -13.83 23.16 29.06
C SER A 268 -12.34 23.04 29.42
N VAL A 269 -12.12 22.40 30.57
CA VAL A 269 -10.80 22.00 31.04
C VAL A 269 -10.75 20.49 31.05
N LEU A 270 -9.81 19.91 30.30
CA LEU A 270 -9.60 18.48 30.18
C LEU A 270 -8.27 18.08 30.82
N HIS A 271 -8.22 16.86 31.33
CA HIS A 271 -7.02 16.32 31.95
C HIS A 271 -6.50 15.10 31.17
N GLY A 272 -5.21 14.98 31.12
CA GLY A 272 -4.54 13.87 30.48
C GLY A 272 -3.08 13.78 30.88
N HIS A 273 -2.33 12.98 30.16
CA HIS A 273 -0.88 12.88 30.36
C HIS A 273 -0.17 12.73 29.02
N THR A 274 1.11 13.13 29.00
CA THR A 274 1.95 12.90 27.84
C THR A 274 2.24 11.42 27.68
N ARG A 275 2.22 10.92 26.42
CA ARG A 275 2.70 9.60 26.04
C ARG A 275 4.11 9.69 25.51
N ASP A 276 4.33 10.62 24.60
CA ASP A 276 5.64 10.97 24.08
C ASP A 276 5.73 12.47 23.77
N PHE A 277 6.97 12.96 23.65
CA PHE A 277 7.25 14.34 23.29
C PHE A 277 8.50 14.47 22.40
N SER A 278 8.56 15.54 21.66
CA SER A 278 9.74 16.03 20.94
C SER A 278 9.87 17.52 21.14
N VAL A 279 10.87 18.15 20.54
CA VAL A 279 11.04 19.62 20.61
C VAL A 279 9.77 20.36 20.20
N PHE A 280 9.11 19.93 19.11
CA PHE A 280 7.93 20.62 18.55
C PHE A 280 6.62 19.86 18.69
N GLY A 281 6.65 18.60 19.09
CA GLY A 281 5.44 17.77 19.07
C GLY A 281 5.20 17.02 20.37
N LEU A 282 3.91 16.82 20.68
CA LEU A 282 3.43 16.07 21.83
C LEU A 282 2.40 15.04 21.39
N GLN A 283 2.40 13.86 22.03
CA GLN A 283 1.26 12.97 22.01
C GLN A 283 0.68 12.90 23.42
N LEU A 284 -0.59 13.23 23.54
CA LEU A 284 -1.31 13.21 24.80
C LEU A 284 -2.36 12.10 24.81
N GLU A 285 -2.53 11.45 25.95
CA GLU A 285 -3.62 10.56 26.24
C GLU A 285 -4.54 11.25 27.25
N CYS A 286 -5.79 11.49 26.82
CA CYS A 286 -6.80 12.20 27.60
C CYS A 286 -7.60 11.22 28.43
N ASN A 287 -8.01 11.64 29.63
CA ASN A 287 -8.78 10.82 30.55
C ASN A 287 -10.25 10.60 30.10
N GLN A 288 -10.68 11.36 29.10
CA GLN A 288 -12.02 11.29 28.49
C GLN A 288 -11.96 11.54 26.98
N GLU A 289 -13.03 11.22 26.28
CA GLU A 289 -13.13 11.48 24.85
C GLU A 289 -13.07 12.98 24.54
N VAL A 290 -12.36 13.33 23.47
CA VAL A 290 -12.17 14.71 23.02
C VAL A 290 -12.78 14.92 21.65
N ASN A 291 -13.39 16.07 21.43
CA ASN A 291 -13.98 16.44 20.15
C ASN A 291 -13.19 17.56 19.47
N PHE A 292 -11.89 17.32 19.23
CA PHE A 292 -11.05 18.24 18.49
C PHE A 292 -10.97 17.91 17.02
N LYS A 293 -10.80 18.93 16.20
CA LYS A 293 -10.52 18.82 14.75
C LYS A 293 -9.08 19.18 14.48
N LYS A 294 -8.54 18.64 13.39
CA LYS A 294 -7.22 19.05 12.90
C LYS A 294 -7.20 20.55 12.61
N GLY A 295 -6.20 21.25 13.16
CA GLY A 295 -6.04 22.71 13.07
C GLY A 295 -6.58 23.48 14.26
N ASP A 296 -7.30 22.84 15.20
CA ASP A 296 -7.73 23.51 16.42
C ASP A 296 -6.54 23.90 17.29
N ILE A 297 -6.60 25.10 17.89
CA ILE A 297 -5.58 25.58 18.82
C ILE A 297 -6.05 25.32 20.26
N VAL A 298 -5.23 24.60 21.02
CA VAL A 298 -5.46 24.28 22.42
C VAL A 298 -4.34 24.84 23.29
N SER A 299 -4.67 25.26 24.52
CA SER A 299 -3.69 25.77 25.49
C SER A 299 -3.35 24.68 26.50
N LEU A 300 -2.10 24.32 26.61
CA LEU A 300 -1.59 23.28 27.51
C LEU A 300 -0.91 23.86 28.72
N SER A 301 -1.13 23.25 29.88
CA SER A 301 -0.37 23.52 31.10
C SER A 301 0.22 22.23 31.64
N PHE A 302 1.47 22.29 32.11
CA PHE A 302 2.23 21.13 32.60
C PHE A 302 2.55 21.29 34.09
N PRO A 303 1.62 21.00 35.02
CA PRO A 303 1.77 21.32 36.44
C PRO A 303 2.97 20.62 37.09
N ASP A 304 3.28 19.38 36.71
CA ASP A 304 4.41 18.65 37.29
C ASP A 304 5.75 19.16 36.75
N LEU A 305 5.84 19.48 35.46
CA LEU A 305 7.04 20.06 34.87
C LEU A 305 7.27 21.47 35.38
N GLN A 306 6.23 22.23 35.68
CA GLN A 306 6.36 23.58 36.26
C GLN A 306 7.04 23.57 37.64
N LYS A 307 6.92 22.46 38.41
CA LYS A 307 7.59 22.32 39.72
C LYS A 307 9.09 22.20 39.59
N ILE A 308 9.60 21.72 38.45
CA ILE A 308 11.04 21.50 38.22
C ILE A 308 11.75 22.66 37.50
N THR A 309 11.00 23.65 37.00
CA THR A 309 11.57 24.82 36.35
C THR A 309 10.96 26.11 36.87
N LYS A 310 11.84 27.11 37.15
CA LYS A 310 11.44 28.49 37.44
C LYS A 310 11.71 29.42 36.27
N SER A 311 12.50 28.97 35.30
CA SER A 311 12.96 29.79 34.17
C SER A 311 11.96 29.82 33.00
N TYR A 312 11.04 28.88 32.95
CA TYR A 312 10.05 28.77 31.87
C TYR A 312 8.64 28.71 32.47
N SER A 313 7.72 29.51 31.92
CA SER A 313 6.29 29.38 32.22
C SER A 313 5.69 28.25 31.36
N LEU A 314 5.28 27.18 31.99
CA LEU A 314 4.68 26.02 31.32
C LEU A 314 3.17 26.00 31.48
N SER A 315 2.54 27.17 31.56
CA SER A 315 1.09 27.34 31.67
C SER A 315 0.54 28.02 30.42
N LEU A 316 -0.59 27.51 29.94
CA LEU A 316 -1.34 28.04 28.78
C LEU A 316 -0.52 28.14 27.48
N ILE A 317 0.39 27.22 27.25
CA ILE A 317 1.21 27.16 26.03
C ILE A 317 0.35 26.66 24.88
N GLN A 318 0.42 27.34 23.74
CA GLN A 318 -0.42 27.04 22.57
C GLN A 318 0.13 25.92 21.71
N TYR A 319 -0.75 24.97 21.38
CA TYR A 319 -0.46 23.85 20.49
C TYR A 319 -1.60 23.67 19.47
N GLU A 320 -1.24 23.29 18.25
CA GLU A 320 -2.16 22.97 17.18
C GLU A 320 -2.44 21.47 17.16
N VAL A 321 -3.70 21.08 17.03
CA VAL A 321 -4.12 19.68 16.89
C VAL A 321 -3.82 19.19 15.48
N MET A 322 -2.92 18.21 15.37
CA MET A 322 -2.52 17.60 14.11
C MET A 322 -3.36 16.37 13.75
N ALA A 323 -3.74 15.59 14.75
CA ALA A 323 -4.58 14.40 14.58
C ALA A 323 -5.22 13.98 15.91
N VAL A 324 -6.38 13.35 15.83
CA VAL A 324 -7.07 12.69 16.94
C VAL A 324 -7.23 11.21 16.61
N SER A 325 -7.02 10.33 17.59
CA SER A 325 -7.20 8.88 17.41
C SER A 325 -8.68 8.52 17.16
N LYS A 326 -8.93 7.33 16.61
CA LYS A 326 -10.29 6.79 16.43
C LYS A 326 -11.03 6.57 17.77
N SER A 327 -10.28 6.34 18.85
CA SER A 327 -10.82 6.22 20.21
C SER A 327 -11.15 7.57 20.84
N LEU A 328 -10.88 8.68 20.17
CA LEU A 328 -11.08 10.06 20.65
C LEU A 328 -10.35 10.38 21.97
N THR A 329 -9.42 9.52 22.40
CA THR A 329 -8.69 9.69 23.66
C THR A 329 -7.22 10.08 23.48
N THR A 330 -6.67 9.91 22.28
CA THR A 330 -5.25 10.26 22.00
C THR A 330 -5.19 11.38 20.97
N ILE A 331 -4.44 12.43 21.29
CA ILE A 331 -4.24 13.59 20.41
C ILE A 331 -2.77 13.80 20.11
N ASN A 332 -2.47 14.10 18.86
CA ASN A 332 -1.15 14.51 18.40
C ASN A 332 -1.15 16.03 18.22
N LEU A 333 -0.20 16.68 18.83
CA LEU A 333 -0.10 18.13 18.90
C LEU A 333 1.25 18.61 18.34
N LYS A 334 1.24 19.81 17.76
CA LYS A 334 2.43 20.52 17.31
C LYS A 334 2.45 21.90 17.96
N ALA A 335 3.63 22.36 18.40
CA ALA A 335 3.79 23.69 18.94
C ALA A 335 3.30 24.76 17.95
N HIS A 336 2.40 25.61 18.37
CA HIS A 336 1.91 26.72 17.57
C HIS A 336 2.85 27.91 17.74
N VAL A 337 3.78 28.05 16.77
CA VAL A 337 4.82 29.08 16.81
C VAL A 337 4.40 30.26 15.95
N GLU A 338 4.17 31.41 16.57
CA GLU A 338 3.95 32.66 15.86
C GLU A 338 5.28 33.26 15.37
N LYS A 339 5.25 33.87 14.17
CA LYS A 339 6.48 34.37 13.49
C LYS A 339 7.36 35.35 14.29
N LYS A 340 6.88 35.90 15.40
CA LYS A 340 7.59 36.94 16.19
C LYS A 340 7.70 36.65 17.69
N SER A 341 7.23 35.49 18.17
CA SER A 341 7.20 35.18 19.61
C SER A 341 7.90 33.85 19.91
N PRO A 342 8.84 33.79 20.88
CA PRO A 342 9.43 32.53 21.29
C PRO A 342 8.37 31.62 21.92
N HIS A 343 8.42 30.34 21.62
CA HIS A 343 7.48 29.35 22.16
C HIS A 343 8.12 28.68 23.38
N THR A 344 7.71 29.08 24.58
CA THR A 344 8.29 28.59 25.84
C THR A 344 8.34 27.09 26.00
N GLY A 345 7.36 26.35 25.44
CA GLY A 345 7.37 24.90 25.40
C GLY A 345 8.50 24.34 24.53
N VAL A 346 8.78 24.94 23.37
CA VAL A 346 9.87 24.52 22.48
C VAL A 346 11.21 24.70 23.19
N ASP A 347 11.42 25.84 23.80
CA ASP A 347 12.69 26.16 24.51
C ASP A 347 12.88 25.20 25.70
N PHE A 348 11.84 24.99 26.49
CA PHE A 348 11.89 24.08 27.63
C PHE A 348 12.15 22.62 27.20
N PHE A 349 11.42 22.11 26.23
CA PHE A 349 11.61 20.72 25.77
C PHE A 349 12.95 20.51 25.09
N THR A 350 13.50 21.52 24.42
CA THR A 350 14.87 21.48 23.89
C THR A 350 15.88 21.31 25.03
N LEU A 351 15.80 22.13 26.06
CA LEU A 351 16.67 22.04 27.25
C LEU A 351 16.50 20.71 27.97
N LEU A 352 15.25 20.24 28.15
CA LEU A 352 14.95 18.97 28.82
C LEU A 352 15.58 17.79 28.08
N ILE A 353 15.48 17.76 26.75
CA ILE A 353 16.06 16.72 25.91
C ILE A 353 17.59 16.76 26.01
N ASP A 354 18.20 17.93 25.82
CA ASP A 354 19.67 18.08 25.82
C ASP A 354 20.28 17.70 27.15
N SER A 355 19.65 18.08 28.26
CA SER A 355 20.11 17.77 29.61
C SER A 355 19.90 16.32 30.03
N ASN A 356 18.96 15.58 29.41
CA ASN A 356 18.60 14.24 29.83
C ASN A 356 18.72 13.20 28.70
N LYS A 357 19.45 13.48 27.63
CA LYS A 357 19.56 12.67 26.41
C LYS A 357 19.91 11.19 26.66
N GLN A 358 20.71 10.92 27.70
CA GLN A 358 21.11 9.55 28.06
C GLN A 358 20.06 8.80 28.90
N LYS A 359 19.15 9.52 29.56
CA LYS A 359 18.14 8.94 30.48
C LYS A 359 16.77 8.80 29.82
N LEU A 360 16.49 9.60 28.80
CA LEU A 360 15.22 9.59 28.10
C LEU A 360 15.15 8.38 27.14
N LYS A 361 14.12 7.56 27.31
CA LYS A 361 13.80 6.46 26.37
C LYS A 361 13.20 7.05 25.10
N ILE A 362 13.72 6.66 23.94
CA ILE A 362 13.18 7.08 22.65
C ILE A 362 11.78 6.42 22.50
N ALA A 363 10.78 7.22 22.19
CA ALA A 363 9.37 6.80 22.06
C ALA A 363 9.12 5.96 20.81
N GLU A 364 9.90 6.18 19.80
CA GLU A 364 9.93 5.38 18.60
C GLU A 364 11.32 4.79 18.45
N GLU A 365 11.35 3.52 18.13
CA GLU A 365 12.51 2.98 17.45
C GLU A 365 12.69 3.85 16.21
N SER A 366 13.73 4.73 16.22
CA SER A 366 14.28 5.27 14.98
C SER A 366 14.38 4.08 14.03
N PRO A 367 13.94 4.18 12.76
CA PRO A 367 13.99 3.03 11.87
C PRO A 367 15.33 2.35 12.06
N LYS A 368 15.34 1.05 12.37
CA LYS A 368 16.56 0.27 12.67
C LYS A 368 17.65 0.57 11.64
N VAL A 369 17.19 0.87 10.40
CA VAL A 369 18.03 1.28 9.28
C VAL A 369 17.40 2.51 8.57
N PRO A 370 17.88 3.73 8.82
CA PRO A 370 17.40 4.92 8.13
C PRO A 370 17.55 4.80 6.61
N GLY A 371 16.51 5.20 5.86
CA GLY A 371 16.45 5.11 4.39
C GLY A 371 15.98 3.76 3.86
N LEU A 372 15.79 2.74 4.71
CA LEU A 372 15.34 1.42 4.27
C LEU A 372 13.91 1.49 3.68
N SER A 373 13.01 2.26 4.26
CA SER A 373 11.66 2.46 3.72
C SER A 373 11.70 3.01 2.28
N THR A 374 12.54 4.00 2.02
CA THR A 374 12.74 4.57 0.67
C THR A 374 13.29 3.53 -0.30
N ALA A 375 14.30 2.75 0.10
CA ALA A 375 14.87 1.69 -0.72
C ALA A 375 13.83 0.63 -1.09
N LEU A 376 13.09 0.12 -0.10
CA LEU A 376 12.04 -0.88 -0.33
C LEU A 376 10.90 -0.33 -1.20
N ARG A 377 10.48 0.91 -1.00
CA ARG A 377 9.50 1.58 -1.84
C ARG A 377 9.96 1.66 -3.29
N ASN A 378 11.19 2.09 -3.54
CA ASN A 378 11.78 2.17 -4.87
C ASN A 378 11.80 0.78 -5.54
N MET A 379 12.18 -0.28 -4.81
CA MET A 379 12.15 -1.65 -5.31
C MET A 379 10.72 -2.08 -5.67
N VAL A 380 9.70 -1.73 -4.85
CA VAL A 380 8.29 -2.00 -5.15
C VAL A 380 7.86 -1.29 -6.43
N THR A 381 8.21 -0.02 -6.60
CA THR A 381 7.85 0.77 -7.79
C THR A 381 8.43 0.16 -9.06
N LYS A 382 9.65 -0.37 -8.99
CA LYS A 382 10.34 -1.01 -10.11
C LYS A 382 9.89 -2.46 -10.39
N THR A 383 9.13 -3.06 -9.48
CA THR A 383 8.59 -4.43 -9.63
C THR A 383 7.08 -4.47 -9.71
N LEU A 384 6.44 -3.37 -10.12
CA LEU A 384 4.98 -3.28 -10.23
C LEU A 384 4.43 -4.39 -11.13
N CYS A 385 3.51 -5.20 -10.60
CA CYS A 385 2.84 -6.28 -11.34
C CYS A 385 1.32 -6.10 -11.48
N GLN A 386 0.78 -5.10 -10.81
CA GLN A 386 -0.64 -4.81 -10.75
C GLN A 386 -1.01 -3.68 -11.72
N PHE A 387 -2.31 -3.38 -11.82
CA PHE A 387 -2.86 -2.34 -12.68
C PHE A 387 -3.46 -1.21 -11.85
N PRO A 388 -2.66 -0.23 -11.41
CA PRO A 388 -3.19 0.95 -10.76
C PRO A 388 -4.04 1.77 -11.74
N ILE A 389 -5.22 2.19 -11.26
CA ILE A 389 -6.08 3.17 -11.96
C ILE A 389 -6.28 4.38 -11.07
N TYR A 390 -6.35 5.55 -11.67
CA TYR A 390 -6.50 6.82 -10.97
C TYR A 390 -7.79 7.50 -11.40
N LEU A 391 -8.65 7.74 -10.42
CA LEU A 391 -9.93 8.40 -10.63
C LEU A 391 -9.75 9.90 -10.41
N HIS A 392 -9.92 10.65 -11.46
CA HIS A 392 -9.90 12.09 -11.43
C HIS A 392 -11.33 12.62 -11.23
N LYS A 393 -11.45 13.68 -10.47
CA LYS A 393 -12.71 14.36 -10.28
C LYS A 393 -12.94 15.30 -11.43
N SER A 394 -13.99 15.07 -12.22
CA SER A 394 -14.48 15.95 -13.27
C SER A 394 -15.86 16.45 -12.86
N MET A 395 -16.03 17.77 -12.74
CA MET A 395 -17.27 18.43 -12.31
C MET A 395 -18.16 17.60 -11.35
N ALA A 396 -19.08 16.79 -11.87
CA ALA A 396 -20.06 16.02 -11.09
C ALA A 396 -19.76 14.51 -10.98
N HIS A 397 -18.82 13.98 -11.74
CA HIS A 397 -18.50 12.54 -11.80
C HIS A 397 -17.00 12.28 -11.69
N PHE A 398 -16.65 11.01 -11.59
CA PHE A 398 -15.27 10.56 -11.70
C PHE A 398 -14.99 10.03 -13.11
N GLU A 399 -13.74 10.10 -13.51
CA GLU A 399 -13.25 9.49 -14.74
C GLU A 399 -11.90 8.84 -14.49
N ILE A 400 -11.52 7.82 -15.27
CA ILE A 400 -10.17 7.27 -15.23
C ILE A 400 -9.27 8.21 -16.01
N GLY A 401 -8.50 9.05 -15.31
CA GLY A 401 -7.61 10.01 -15.93
C GLY A 401 -6.21 9.46 -16.20
N ALA A 402 -5.81 8.43 -15.46
CA ALA A 402 -4.52 7.76 -15.64
C ALA A 402 -4.59 6.30 -15.21
N MET A 403 -3.65 5.50 -15.73
CA MET A 403 -3.42 4.13 -15.26
C MET A 403 -1.93 3.79 -15.28
N GLY A 404 -1.52 2.85 -14.44
CA GLY A 404 -0.21 2.23 -14.49
C GLY A 404 -0.27 0.87 -15.17
N LEU A 405 0.78 0.53 -15.89
CA LEU A 405 0.94 -0.79 -16.49
C LEU A 405 1.98 -1.56 -15.69
N GLY A 406 1.61 -2.75 -15.23
CA GLY A 406 2.54 -3.65 -14.59
C GLY A 406 3.65 -4.09 -15.56
N LEU A 407 4.85 -4.30 -15.03
CA LEU A 407 6.01 -4.75 -15.81
C LEU A 407 5.89 -6.20 -16.26
N TYR A 408 5.03 -6.96 -15.61
CA TYR A 408 4.84 -8.39 -15.89
C TYR A 408 3.53 -8.65 -16.63
N PRO A 409 3.52 -9.52 -17.63
CA PRO A 409 2.33 -9.80 -18.39
C PRO A 409 1.23 -10.41 -17.50
N SER A 410 0.11 -9.72 -17.41
CA SER A 410 -1.15 -10.21 -16.83
C SER A 410 -2.16 -10.40 -17.96
N PRO A 411 -3.27 -11.13 -17.75
CA PRO A 411 -4.30 -11.25 -18.76
C PRO A 411 -4.82 -9.91 -19.26
N LEU A 412 -4.99 -8.93 -18.37
CA LEU A 412 -5.44 -7.60 -18.72
C LEU A 412 -4.41 -6.85 -19.60
N HIS A 413 -3.13 -6.95 -19.26
CA HIS A 413 -2.05 -6.37 -20.05
C HIS A 413 -2.06 -6.93 -21.48
N VAL A 414 -2.20 -8.25 -21.60
CA VAL A 414 -2.21 -8.92 -22.91
C VAL A 414 -3.44 -8.56 -23.72
N ILE A 415 -4.62 -8.45 -23.10
CA ILE A 415 -5.84 -7.96 -23.78
C ILE A 415 -5.62 -6.56 -24.33
N LEU A 416 -5.10 -5.65 -23.51
CA LEU A 416 -4.88 -4.26 -23.91
C LEU A 416 -3.82 -4.14 -25.01
N GLN A 417 -2.72 -4.87 -24.91
CA GLN A 417 -1.68 -4.89 -25.94
C GLN A 417 -2.17 -5.40 -27.30
N ASN A 418 -3.05 -6.40 -27.29
CA ASN A 418 -3.59 -6.97 -28.54
C ASN A 418 -4.32 -5.94 -29.40
N PHE A 419 -4.85 -4.88 -28.80
CA PHE A 419 -5.59 -3.82 -29.49
C PHE A 419 -4.84 -2.49 -29.59
N SER A 420 -3.68 -2.36 -28.95
CA SER A 420 -2.89 -1.10 -28.94
C SER A 420 -1.86 -1.01 -30.05
N LEU A 421 -1.93 -1.86 -31.08
CA LEU A 421 -0.92 -2.01 -32.13
C LEU A 421 -0.57 -0.77 -32.95
N LEU A 422 -1.31 0.34 -32.79
CA LEU A 422 -1.07 1.54 -33.60
C LEU A 422 -1.07 2.87 -32.82
N ASN A 423 -1.34 2.88 -31.51
CA ASN A 423 -1.40 4.13 -30.75
C ASN A 423 -0.75 4.02 -29.36
N THR A 424 0.04 5.01 -29.03
CA THR A 424 0.71 5.20 -27.73
C THR A 424 -0.24 5.38 -26.54
N LYS A 425 -1.55 5.28 -26.73
CA LYS A 425 -2.56 5.43 -25.67
C LYS A 425 -3.33 4.13 -25.48
N THR A 426 -3.13 3.50 -24.34
CA THR A 426 -3.92 2.36 -23.89
C THR A 426 -5.24 2.84 -23.32
N ASP A 427 -6.36 2.30 -23.78
CA ASP A 427 -7.71 2.72 -23.38
C ASP A 427 -8.44 1.60 -22.64
N LEU A 428 -8.88 1.88 -21.41
CA LEU A 428 -9.68 0.98 -20.59
C LEU A 428 -11.20 1.13 -20.81
N SER A 429 -11.65 2.05 -21.65
CA SER A 429 -13.07 2.42 -21.77
C SER A 429 -13.99 1.25 -22.20
N ASN A 430 -13.46 0.24 -22.89
CA ASN A 430 -14.20 -0.97 -23.24
C ASN A 430 -14.23 -2.02 -22.11
N ILE A 431 -13.38 -1.87 -21.09
CA ILE A 431 -13.29 -2.76 -19.94
C ILE A 431 -14.02 -2.14 -18.75
N ILE A 432 -13.69 -0.91 -18.42
CA ILE A 432 -14.39 -0.11 -17.41
C ILE A 432 -15.08 1.04 -18.13
N THR A 433 -16.32 0.81 -18.51
CA THR A 433 -17.09 1.76 -19.33
C THR A 433 -17.47 3.02 -18.55
N LYS A 434 -17.85 4.09 -19.27
CA LYS A 434 -18.38 5.30 -18.64
C LYS A 434 -19.61 5.01 -17.78
N ALA A 435 -20.46 4.06 -18.20
CA ALA A 435 -21.61 3.62 -17.40
C ALA A 435 -21.18 2.96 -16.10
N HIS A 436 -20.17 2.06 -16.12
CA HIS A 436 -19.62 1.47 -14.89
C HIS A 436 -19.13 2.53 -13.91
N ILE A 437 -18.49 3.58 -14.41
CA ILE A 437 -17.97 4.67 -13.57
C ILE A 437 -19.13 5.51 -13.03
N ALA A 438 -20.09 5.89 -13.87
CA ALA A 438 -21.19 6.77 -13.48
C ALA A 438 -22.19 6.10 -12.53
N ASP A 439 -22.60 4.88 -12.87
CA ASP A 439 -23.73 4.22 -12.22
C ASP A 439 -23.33 3.31 -11.05
N VAL A 440 -22.10 2.77 -11.08
CA VAL A 440 -21.64 1.81 -10.06
C VAL A 440 -20.53 2.40 -9.20
N ILE A 441 -19.46 2.93 -9.79
CA ILE A 441 -18.26 3.33 -9.04
C ILE A 441 -18.49 4.66 -8.34
N THR A 442 -18.95 5.67 -9.06
CA THR A 442 -19.08 7.05 -8.55
C THR A 442 -20.01 7.16 -7.32
N PRO A 443 -21.23 6.58 -7.30
CA PRO A 443 -22.11 6.68 -6.15
C PRO A 443 -21.47 6.11 -4.89
N ASN A 444 -20.88 4.94 -5.01
CA ASN A 444 -20.28 4.21 -3.88
C ASN A 444 -19.02 4.89 -3.32
N ILE A 445 -18.18 5.50 -4.17
CA ILE A 445 -16.97 6.20 -3.73
C ILE A 445 -17.29 7.55 -3.08
N LYS A 446 -18.32 8.26 -3.54
CA LYS A 446 -18.68 9.57 -2.96
C LYS A 446 -19.02 9.49 -1.49
N GLU A 447 -19.60 8.39 -1.03
CA GLU A 447 -19.99 8.15 0.35
C GLU A 447 -18.81 7.76 1.26
N ARG A 448 -17.64 7.44 0.68
CA ARG A 448 -16.46 6.96 1.41
C ARG A 448 -15.55 8.10 1.87
N SER A 449 -14.97 7.91 3.04
CA SER A 449 -13.87 8.73 3.55
C SER A 449 -12.51 8.15 3.14
N ARG A 450 -11.44 8.94 3.28
CA ARG A 450 -10.07 8.46 3.06
C ARG A 450 -9.67 7.33 4.00
N GLN A 451 -10.29 7.24 5.18
CA GLN A 451 -9.92 6.27 6.22
C GLN A 451 -10.66 4.93 6.09
N ASP A 452 -11.65 4.87 5.19
CA ASP A 452 -12.42 3.65 4.97
C ASP A 452 -11.58 2.61 4.22
N SER A 453 -11.89 1.35 4.47
CA SER A 453 -11.32 0.24 3.70
C SER A 453 -11.68 0.36 2.21
N PRO A 454 -10.85 -0.17 1.30
CA PRO A 454 -11.16 -0.17 -0.11
C PRO A 454 -12.55 -0.75 -0.42
N LEU A 455 -13.23 -0.17 -1.39
CA LEU A 455 -14.42 -0.77 -1.99
C LEU A 455 -13.99 -1.90 -2.94
N GLU A 456 -14.68 -3.01 -2.88
CA GLU A 456 -14.46 -4.16 -3.74
C GLU A 456 -15.55 -4.24 -4.80
N PHE A 457 -15.15 -4.22 -6.06
CA PHE A 457 -16.02 -4.46 -7.21
C PHE A 457 -15.56 -5.71 -7.94
N SER A 458 -16.50 -6.47 -8.49
CA SER A 458 -16.24 -7.57 -9.41
C SER A 458 -16.42 -7.08 -10.84
N LEU A 459 -15.40 -7.28 -11.67
CA LEU A 459 -15.40 -6.95 -13.08
C LEU A 459 -15.32 -8.26 -13.87
N VAL A 460 -16.39 -8.61 -14.56
CA VAL A 460 -16.43 -9.77 -15.46
C VAL A 460 -16.16 -9.29 -16.87
N ILE A 461 -15.18 -9.88 -17.51
CA ILE A 461 -14.76 -9.56 -18.88
C ILE A 461 -14.91 -10.82 -19.72
N ASN A 462 -15.78 -10.79 -20.71
CA ASN A 462 -15.85 -11.79 -21.76
C ASN A 462 -15.08 -11.28 -22.96
N PHE A 463 -14.12 -12.05 -23.43
CA PHE A 463 -13.20 -11.68 -24.48
C PHE A 463 -13.19 -12.71 -25.61
N ASP A 464 -13.49 -12.26 -26.82
CA ASP A 464 -13.37 -13.07 -28.03
C ASP A 464 -12.09 -12.69 -28.80
N PRO A 465 -11.03 -13.50 -28.72
CA PRO A 465 -9.75 -13.18 -29.37
C PRO A 465 -9.78 -13.29 -30.91
N LYS A 466 -10.92 -13.71 -31.50
CA LYS A 466 -11.10 -13.81 -32.96
C LYS A 466 -11.57 -12.51 -33.58
N LYS A 467 -12.03 -11.56 -32.77
CA LYS A 467 -12.52 -10.26 -33.22
C LYS A 467 -11.35 -9.29 -33.37
N GLU A 468 -11.39 -8.51 -34.42
CA GLU A 468 -10.37 -7.50 -34.71
C GLU A 468 -10.62 -6.16 -33.99
N ASN A 469 -11.89 -5.82 -33.76
CA ASN A 469 -12.27 -4.57 -33.11
C ASN A 469 -12.50 -4.81 -31.60
N ILE A 470 -11.84 -4.01 -30.75
CA ILE A 470 -11.95 -4.12 -29.30
C ILE A 470 -13.39 -3.97 -28.79
N ALA A 471 -14.18 -3.08 -29.38
CA ALA A 471 -15.57 -2.85 -28.97
C ALA A 471 -16.47 -4.08 -29.21
N ASP A 472 -16.16 -4.89 -30.25
CA ASP A 472 -16.88 -6.11 -30.57
C ASP A 472 -16.31 -7.33 -29.84
N ALA A 473 -15.02 -7.26 -29.46
CA ALA A 473 -14.30 -8.36 -28.84
C ALA A 473 -14.52 -8.45 -27.34
N ILE A 474 -14.87 -7.34 -26.68
CA ILE A 474 -14.99 -7.26 -25.23
C ILE A 474 -16.41 -6.90 -24.83
N THR A 475 -16.99 -7.73 -23.95
CA THR A 475 -18.14 -7.33 -23.13
C THR A 475 -17.77 -7.40 -21.67
N SER A 476 -18.07 -6.33 -20.93
CA SER A 476 -17.72 -6.25 -19.52
C SER A 476 -18.90 -5.83 -18.65
N GLN A 477 -18.89 -6.28 -17.40
CA GLN A 477 -19.86 -5.88 -16.38
C GLN A 477 -19.12 -5.61 -15.06
N CYS A 478 -19.42 -4.48 -14.43
CA CYS A 478 -18.87 -4.07 -13.13
C CYS A 478 -19.98 -4.09 -12.08
N ILE A 479 -19.74 -4.79 -10.98
CA ILE A 479 -20.74 -5.05 -9.94
C ILE A 479 -20.08 -4.81 -8.58
N LEU A 480 -20.80 -4.16 -7.66
CA LEU A 480 -20.35 -4.02 -6.28
C LEU A 480 -20.47 -5.39 -5.56
N GLY A 481 -19.34 -5.89 -5.06
CA GLY A 481 -19.28 -7.22 -4.44
C GLY A 481 -19.34 -8.37 -5.47
N THR A 482 -19.86 -9.54 -5.07
CA THR A 482 -19.86 -10.78 -5.89
C THR A 482 -21.19 -11.50 -5.92
N ASP A 483 -22.17 -11.01 -5.21
CA ASP A 483 -23.43 -11.74 -5.02
C ASP A 483 -24.54 -11.17 -5.88
N CYS A 484 -24.57 -11.57 -7.14
CA CYS A 484 -25.78 -11.37 -7.94
C CYS A 484 -25.94 -12.42 -9.02
N SER A 485 -27.20 -12.67 -9.38
CA SER A 485 -27.57 -13.55 -10.49
C SER A 485 -26.99 -13.09 -11.83
N GLU A 486 -26.83 -11.77 -11.99
CA GLU A 486 -26.24 -11.14 -13.18
C GLU A 486 -24.78 -11.53 -13.38
N PHE A 487 -23.98 -11.57 -12.30
CA PHE A 487 -22.60 -12.03 -12.34
C PHE A 487 -22.49 -13.45 -12.88
N LYS A 488 -23.28 -14.39 -12.32
CA LYS A 488 -23.32 -15.78 -12.77
C LYS A 488 -23.79 -15.90 -14.22
N GLN A 489 -24.77 -15.11 -14.61
CA GLN A 489 -25.29 -15.09 -15.97
C GLN A 489 -24.25 -14.61 -16.98
N GLN A 490 -23.53 -13.53 -16.66
CA GLN A 490 -22.49 -12.98 -17.53
C GLN A 490 -21.34 -13.98 -17.72
N VAL A 491 -20.88 -14.61 -16.64
CA VAL A 491 -19.86 -15.66 -16.71
C VAL A 491 -20.34 -16.83 -17.55
N SER A 492 -21.58 -17.30 -17.34
CA SER A 492 -22.15 -18.44 -18.08
C SER A 492 -22.27 -18.18 -19.58
N LYS A 493 -22.53 -16.93 -19.99
CA LYS A 493 -22.57 -16.56 -21.42
C LYS A 493 -21.18 -16.72 -22.06
N GLY A 494 -20.11 -16.24 -21.42
CA GLY A 494 -18.76 -16.29 -21.97
C GLY A 494 -18.12 -17.70 -21.96
N LEU A 495 -18.55 -18.60 -21.08
CA LEU A 495 -17.96 -19.93 -20.94
C LEU A 495 -18.02 -20.78 -22.21
N LYS A 496 -18.98 -20.54 -23.09
CA LYS A 496 -19.22 -21.40 -24.29
C LYS A 496 -18.24 -21.11 -25.42
N SER A 497 -17.92 -19.86 -25.69
CA SER A 497 -17.20 -19.46 -26.90
C SER A 497 -16.06 -18.47 -26.67
N GLU A 498 -16.02 -17.82 -25.54
CA GLU A 498 -15.14 -16.70 -25.22
C GLU A 498 -14.15 -17.07 -24.11
N LEU A 499 -13.18 -16.21 -23.89
CA LEU A 499 -12.34 -16.23 -22.69
C LEU A 499 -13.00 -15.36 -21.62
N VAL A 500 -13.23 -15.93 -20.44
CA VAL A 500 -13.82 -15.22 -19.32
C VAL A 500 -12.72 -14.87 -18.32
N PHE A 501 -12.63 -13.57 -17.99
CA PHE A 501 -11.76 -13.09 -16.94
C PHE A 501 -12.61 -12.46 -15.84
N ILE A 502 -12.30 -12.79 -14.61
CA ILE A 502 -12.92 -12.21 -13.42
C ILE A 502 -11.84 -11.42 -12.67
N MET A 503 -12.02 -10.11 -12.64
CA MET A 503 -11.11 -9.19 -11.97
C MET A 503 -11.74 -8.65 -10.70
N ARG A 504 -10.93 -8.44 -9.67
CA ARG A 504 -11.29 -7.63 -8.52
C ARG A 504 -10.73 -6.23 -8.70
N LEU A 505 -11.61 -5.26 -8.57
CA LEU A 505 -11.26 -3.85 -8.57
C LEU A 505 -11.41 -3.32 -7.15
N TYR A 506 -10.29 -3.02 -6.51
CA TYR A 506 -10.24 -2.40 -5.19
C TYR A 506 -10.06 -0.91 -5.36
N ILE A 507 -10.97 -0.09 -4.86
CA ILE A 507 -10.90 1.37 -4.99
C ILE A 507 -10.92 2.02 -3.61
N SER A 508 -9.91 2.85 -3.36
CA SER A 508 -9.78 3.68 -2.15
C SER A 508 -9.95 5.15 -2.47
N ARG A 509 -10.61 5.89 -1.57
CA ARG A 509 -10.61 7.34 -1.64
C ARG A 509 -9.23 7.89 -1.30
N THR A 510 -8.77 8.91 -2.04
CA THR A 510 -7.48 9.57 -1.78
C THR A 510 -7.67 10.92 -1.10
N GLY A 511 -6.62 11.41 -0.45
CA GLY A 511 -6.47 12.78 0.01
C GLY A 511 -5.55 13.57 -0.92
N ARG A 512 -5.15 14.77 -0.51
CA ARG A 512 -4.12 15.55 -1.22
C ARG A 512 -2.76 14.87 -1.09
N LEU A 513 -1.94 15.02 -2.13
CA LEU A 513 -0.52 14.64 -2.10
C LEU A 513 0.24 15.41 -1.04
N ASP A 514 1.29 14.79 -0.53
CA ASP A 514 2.33 15.50 0.21
C ASP A 514 3.24 16.20 -0.81
N THR A 515 3.07 17.52 -0.92
CA THR A 515 3.82 18.35 -1.87
C THR A 515 5.29 18.48 -1.48
N ASP A 516 5.65 18.25 -0.21
CA ASP A 516 7.05 18.31 0.25
C ASP A 516 7.90 17.23 -0.44
N TYR A 517 7.29 16.07 -0.75
CA TYR A 517 7.95 15.00 -1.49
C TYR A 517 8.31 15.38 -2.93
N LEU A 518 7.54 16.29 -3.54
CA LEU A 518 7.69 16.75 -4.93
C LEU A 518 8.29 18.15 -5.03
N ALA A 519 8.54 18.80 -3.89
CA ALA A 519 8.85 20.23 -3.82
C ALA A 519 10.06 20.64 -4.66
N SER A 520 11.12 19.83 -4.69
CA SER A 520 12.34 20.14 -5.41
C SER A 520 12.13 20.18 -6.92
N GLU A 521 11.45 19.16 -7.45
CA GLU A 521 11.15 19.06 -8.89
C GLU A 521 10.12 20.10 -9.31
N LEU A 522 9.03 20.30 -8.55
CA LEU A 522 8.02 21.32 -8.82
C LEU A 522 8.64 22.73 -8.84
N LYS A 523 9.51 23.02 -7.88
CA LYS A 523 10.25 24.29 -7.85
C LYS A 523 11.10 24.47 -9.10
N TYR A 524 11.80 23.43 -9.52
CA TYR A 524 12.61 23.47 -10.74
C TYR A 524 11.76 23.71 -11.99
N VAL A 525 10.66 22.96 -12.15
CA VAL A 525 9.73 23.16 -13.28
C VAL A 525 9.17 24.57 -13.29
N SER A 526 8.76 25.10 -12.12
CA SER A 526 8.18 26.45 -12.02
C SER A 526 9.15 27.56 -12.38
N GLN A 527 10.47 27.38 -12.16
CA GLN A 527 11.49 28.36 -12.55
C GLN A 527 11.60 28.54 -14.07
N TYR A 528 11.33 27.49 -14.84
CA TYR A 528 11.49 27.53 -16.31
C TYR A 528 10.16 27.55 -17.06
N ALA A 529 9.08 27.02 -16.49
CA ALA A 529 7.78 26.93 -17.12
C ALA A 529 6.64 26.89 -16.06
N ILE A 530 6.32 28.05 -15.51
CA ILE A 530 5.33 28.17 -14.42
C ILE A 530 3.94 27.61 -14.81
N HIS A 531 3.51 27.77 -16.08
CA HIS A 531 2.27 27.19 -16.58
C HIS A 531 2.28 25.66 -16.53
N LYS A 532 3.39 25.01 -16.95
CA LYS A 532 3.53 23.55 -16.88
C LYS A 532 3.53 23.04 -15.43
N ALA A 533 4.14 23.78 -14.50
CA ALA A 533 4.10 23.42 -13.09
C ALA A 533 2.66 23.47 -12.54
N LYS A 534 1.90 24.50 -12.90
CA LYS A 534 0.51 24.64 -12.48
C LYS A 534 -0.38 23.55 -13.09
N ASP A 535 -0.27 23.29 -14.39
CA ASP A 535 -1.03 22.23 -15.08
C ASP A 535 -0.75 20.86 -14.43
N LEU A 536 0.51 20.62 -14.04
CA LEU A 536 0.93 19.40 -13.38
C LEU A 536 0.35 19.28 -11.97
N GLU A 537 0.37 20.34 -11.18
CA GLU A 537 -0.26 20.40 -9.86
C GLU A 537 -1.77 20.17 -9.95
N ASP A 538 -2.44 20.84 -10.87
CA ASP A 538 -3.89 20.70 -11.09
C ASP A 538 -4.25 19.27 -11.50
N ALA A 539 -3.47 18.65 -12.39
CA ALA A 539 -3.65 17.28 -12.82
C ALA A 539 -3.50 16.30 -11.63
N LEU A 540 -2.43 16.46 -10.83
CA LEU A 540 -2.19 15.61 -9.68
C LEU A 540 -3.23 15.82 -8.57
N TRP A 541 -3.68 17.05 -8.33
CA TRP A 541 -4.66 17.35 -7.28
C TRP A 541 -6.09 16.95 -7.64
N SER A 542 -6.37 16.73 -8.92
CA SER A 542 -7.66 16.21 -9.37
C SER A 542 -7.89 14.73 -9.00
N VAL A 543 -6.83 13.98 -8.66
CA VAL A 543 -6.93 12.57 -8.24
C VAL A 543 -7.69 12.46 -6.93
N SER A 544 -8.85 11.83 -6.95
CA SER A 544 -9.76 11.68 -5.82
C SER A 544 -9.96 10.23 -5.38
N GLY A 545 -9.51 9.28 -6.19
CA GLY A 545 -9.55 7.86 -5.89
C GLY A 545 -8.41 7.13 -6.61
N VAL A 546 -7.97 6.04 -6.02
CA VAL A 546 -7.01 5.14 -6.62
C VAL A 546 -7.52 3.71 -6.49
N GLY A 547 -7.37 2.94 -7.53
CA GLY A 547 -7.78 1.55 -7.55
C GLY A 547 -6.68 0.62 -8.03
N ASP A 548 -6.94 -0.67 -7.83
CA ASP A 548 -6.07 -1.74 -8.28
C ASP A 548 -6.91 -2.85 -8.89
N ILE A 549 -6.50 -3.35 -10.05
CA ILE A 549 -7.22 -4.40 -10.78
C ILE A 549 -6.42 -5.70 -10.67
N ILE A 550 -7.04 -6.72 -10.08
CA ILE A 550 -6.40 -8.01 -9.79
C ILE A 550 -7.18 -9.13 -10.46
N ASP A 551 -6.51 -9.93 -11.28
CA ASP A 551 -7.11 -11.15 -11.86
C ASP A 551 -7.32 -12.21 -10.77
N VAL A 552 -8.56 -12.60 -10.56
CA VAL A 552 -8.98 -13.67 -9.64
C VAL A 552 -9.73 -14.78 -10.34
N SER A 553 -9.64 -14.85 -11.67
CA SER A 553 -10.44 -15.77 -12.50
C SER A 553 -10.37 -17.21 -12.01
N ASP A 554 -9.17 -17.70 -11.72
CA ASP A 554 -8.98 -19.10 -11.33
C ASP A 554 -9.63 -19.43 -9.98
N GLU A 555 -9.69 -18.48 -9.06
CA GLU A 555 -10.37 -18.66 -7.77
C GLU A 555 -11.88 -18.47 -7.90
N ALA A 556 -12.31 -17.40 -8.57
CA ALA A 556 -13.71 -17.05 -8.69
C ALA A 556 -14.52 -18.09 -9.49
N LEU A 557 -13.92 -18.71 -10.52
CA LEU A 557 -14.57 -19.76 -11.31
C LEU A 557 -14.90 -21.01 -10.48
N VAL A 558 -14.12 -21.33 -9.44
CA VAL A 558 -14.40 -22.44 -8.53
C VAL A 558 -15.71 -22.21 -7.76
N HIS A 559 -16.05 -20.96 -7.44
CA HIS A 559 -17.25 -20.62 -6.67
C HIS A 559 -18.55 -20.60 -7.49
N LEU A 560 -18.47 -20.72 -8.80
CA LEU A 560 -19.64 -20.63 -9.68
C LEU A 560 -20.39 -21.95 -9.89
N SER A 561 -20.06 -22.97 -9.09
CA SER A 561 -20.62 -24.33 -9.23
C SER A 561 -20.38 -24.93 -10.62
N LEU A 562 -19.30 -24.52 -11.28
CA LEU A 562 -18.85 -25.10 -12.53
C LEU A 562 -18.27 -26.49 -12.25
N ASN A 563 -18.46 -27.41 -13.19
CA ASN A 563 -17.79 -28.69 -13.07
C ASN A 563 -16.28 -28.54 -13.30
N GLN A 564 -15.51 -29.46 -12.74
CA GLN A 564 -14.05 -29.40 -12.79
C GLN A 564 -13.51 -29.33 -14.22
N GLN A 565 -14.15 -30.02 -15.15
CA GLN A 565 -13.77 -30.01 -16.58
C GLN A 565 -13.92 -28.61 -17.20
N GLN A 566 -15.00 -27.89 -16.86
CA GLN A 566 -15.20 -26.52 -17.35
C GLN A 566 -14.12 -25.57 -16.83
N VAL A 567 -13.79 -25.68 -15.55
CA VAL A 567 -12.71 -24.86 -14.94
C VAL A 567 -11.36 -25.16 -15.59
N GLU A 568 -11.03 -26.44 -15.76
CA GLU A 568 -9.78 -26.86 -16.40
C GLU A 568 -9.70 -26.43 -17.87
N GLN A 569 -10.81 -26.54 -18.62
CA GLN A 569 -10.85 -26.06 -20.01
C GLN A 569 -10.62 -24.54 -20.10
N MET A 570 -11.22 -23.75 -19.22
CA MET A 570 -11.05 -22.30 -19.21
C MET A 570 -9.62 -21.91 -18.86
N SER A 571 -9.06 -22.51 -17.82
CA SER A 571 -7.66 -22.26 -17.42
C SER A 571 -6.68 -22.66 -18.54
N ARG A 572 -6.93 -23.78 -19.22
CA ARG A 572 -6.13 -24.23 -20.35
C ARG A 572 -6.24 -23.29 -21.56
N ARG A 573 -7.46 -22.83 -21.92
CA ARG A 573 -7.67 -21.85 -23.00
C ARG A 573 -6.95 -20.54 -22.72
N LYS A 574 -7.08 -20.02 -21.48
CA LYS A 574 -6.39 -18.83 -21.00
C LYS A 574 -4.88 -18.98 -21.15
N LEU A 575 -4.32 -20.08 -20.69
CA LEU A 575 -2.88 -20.35 -20.77
C LEU A 575 -2.37 -20.44 -22.21
N ILE A 576 -3.10 -21.16 -23.08
CA ILE A 576 -2.74 -21.28 -24.50
C ILE A 576 -2.76 -19.91 -25.17
N TRP A 577 -3.75 -19.09 -24.87
CA TRP A 577 -3.84 -17.75 -25.42
C TRP A 577 -2.71 -16.84 -24.93
N LEU A 578 -2.43 -16.81 -23.63
CA LEU A 578 -1.32 -16.04 -23.05
C LEU A 578 0.04 -16.45 -23.62
N ASN A 579 0.25 -17.73 -23.94
CA ASN A 579 1.49 -18.22 -24.53
C ASN A 579 1.66 -17.89 -26.02
N ARG A 580 0.55 -17.66 -26.76
CA ARG A 580 0.60 -17.26 -28.19
C ARG A 580 0.99 -15.81 -28.40
N LEU A 581 0.87 -14.97 -27.36
CA LEU A 581 1.11 -13.55 -27.41
C LEU A 581 2.52 -13.17 -26.91
N ARG A 582 3.33 -14.18 -26.57
CA ARG A 582 4.76 -14.10 -26.32
C ARG A 582 5.54 -14.39 -27.59
#